data_137d35f0e2e3cf6b6f953788c7767ec8
#
_entry.id   137d35f0e2e3cf6b6f953788c7767ec8
#
_cell.length_a   1.000
_cell.length_b   1.000
_cell.length_c   1.000
_cell.angle_alpha   90.00
_cell.angle_beta   90.00
_cell.angle_gamma   90.00
#
_symmetry.space_group_name_H-M   'P 1'
#
loop_
_entity.id
_entity.type
_entity.pdbx_description
1 polymer ?
#
loop_
_entity_poly.entity_id
_entity_poly.type
_entity_poly.pdbx_seq_one_letter_code
_entity_poly.pdbx_strand_id
1 'polypeptide(L)'
;MSRFPDDPSCYDCGCDTKPACPGYQPDGRPEWNNVWMRVAHTVAERSYDPRYKVGTIIVSEDNTQLLSLGYNGNYKGGPNRVESEEPGESGFIHAEQNALIKLDYNNPKVKKMYITLSPCSHCAKMIVNANIDEVIYDEEYRDSRGLDILREAGVKVNQYSVS
;
A
#
# COMPACT_ATOMS: atom_id res chain seq x y z
N MET A 1 -26.08 1.23 11.31
CA MET A 1 -25.88 2.68 11.04
C MET A 1 -24.65 2.81 10.14
N SER A 2 -24.85 2.94 8.86
CA SER A 2 -23.76 3.22 7.91
C SER A 2 -23.38 4.69 8.03
N ARG A 3 -22.19 4.98 8.51
CA ARG A 3 -21.59 6.32 8.46
C ARG A 3 -20.44 6.34 7.46
N PHE A 4 -20.78 6.20 6.21
CA PHE A 4 -19.91 6.69 5.14
C PHE A 4 -20.67 7.79 4.42
N PRO A 5 -20.04 8.94 4.15
CA PRO A 5 -20.69 9.94 3.33
C PRO A 5 -20.95 9.31 1.97
N ASP A 6 -22.23 9.27 1.61
CA ASP A 6 -22.69 8.89 0.27
C ASP A 6 -21.92 9.78 -0.72
N ASP A 7 -21.14 9.18 -1.60
CA ASP A 7 -20.57 9.90 -2.73
C ASP A 7 -21.73 10.31 -3.65
N PRO A 8 -22.10 11.60 -3.71
CA PRO A 8 -23.25 12.05 -4.47
C PRO A 8 -23.11 11.81 -5.98
N SER A 9 -21.92 11.48 -6.47
CA SER A 9 -21.68 11.21 -7.90
C SER A 9 -22.33 9.92 -8.40
N CYS A 10 -22.65 8.98 -7.50
CA CYS A 10 -23.31 7.72 -7.87
C CYS A 10 -24.86 7.78 -7.86
N TYR A 11 -25.46 8.81 -7.26
CA TYR A 11 -26.93 8.92 -7.19
C TYR A 11 -27.57 9.58 -8.43
N ASP A 12 -26.78 10.32 -9.20
CA ASP A 12 -27.29 11.15 -10.31
C ASP A 12 -27.09 10.54 -11.71
N CYS A 13 -26.51 9.35 -11.83
CA CYS A 13 -26.24 8.78 -13.13
C CYS A 13 -27.46 8.17 -13.84
N GLY A 14 -28.61 8.06 -13.18
CA GLY A 14 -29.88 7.56 -13.78
C GLY A 14 -29.74 6.18 -14.47
N CYS A 15 -28.68 5.43 -14.14
CA CYS A 15 -28.42 4.15 -14.80
C CYS A 15 -29.19 3.03 -14.12
N ASP A 16 -30.28 2.62 -14.75
CA ASP A 16 -31.03 1.41 -14.39
C ASP A 16 -30.23 0.11 -14.68
N THR A 17 -29.04 0.23 -15.25
CA THR A 17 -28.16 -0.91 -15.59
C THR A 17 -26.79 -0.73 -14.91
N LYS A 18 -26.69 -1.24 -13.73
CA LYS A 18 -25.57 -1.15 -12.80
C LYS A 18 -24.22 -1.84 -13.16
N PRO A 19 -24.00 -2.56 -14.27
CA PRO A 19 -22.68 -3.09 -14.57
C PRO A 19 -21.68 -2.09 -15.18
N ALA A 20 -22.07 -0.84 -15.41
CA ALA A 20 -21.23 0.13 -16.13
C ALA A 20 -20.54 1.21 -15.25
N CYS A 21 -20.77 1.25 -13.93
CA CYS A 21 -20.08 2.19 -13.06
C CYS A 21 -18.73 1.61 -12.61
N PRO A 22 -17.61 2.31 -12.85
CA PRO A 22 -16.32 1.90 -12.30
C PRO A 22 -16.42 1.68 -10.79
N GLY A 23 -16.01 0.49 -10.30
CA GLY A 23 -16.05 0.15 -8.86
C GLY A 23 -17.42 -0.35 -8.36
N TYR A 24 -18.44 -0.55 -9.23
CA TYR A 24 -19.69 -1.16 -8.84
C TYR A 24 -19.51 -2.66 -8.55
N GLN A 25 -19.80 -3.05 -7.31
CA GLN A 25 -20.00 -4.44 -6.94
C GLN A 25 -21.51 -4.75 -6.93
N PRO A 26 -21.95 -5.90 -7.45
CA PRO A 26 -23.37 -6.26 -7.47
C PRO A 26 -24.05 -6.27 -6.10
N ASP A 27 -23.27 -6.40 -5.05
CA ASP A 27 -23.73 -6.38 -3.64
C ASP A 27 -23.52 -5.04 -2.93
N GLY A 28 -23.05 -4.00 -3.66
CA GLY A 28 -22.78 -2.66 -3.12
C GLY A 28 -21.51 -2.55 -2.25
N ARG A 29 -20.69 -3.61 -2.20
CA ARG A 29 -19.42 -3.58 -1.44
C ARG A 29 -18.27 -3.11 -2.32
N PRO A 30 -17.31 -2.33 -1.79
CA PRO A 30 -16.09 -1.99 -2.52
C PRO A 30 -15.21 -3.21 -2.72
N GLU A 31 -14.48 -3.26 -3.84
CA GLU A 31 -13.43 -4.27 -4.05
C GLU A 31 -12.34 -4.19 -2.98
N TRP A 32 -11.74 -5.34 -2.66
CA TRP A 32 -10.70 -5.42 -1.64
C TRP A 32 -9.49 -4.54 -1.94
N ASN A 33 -9.10 -4.40 -3.20
CA ASN A 33 -8.00 -3.52 -3.59
C ASN A 33 -8.30 -2.05 -3.22
N ASN A 34 -9.55 -1.61 -3.41
CA ASN A 34 -9.99 -0.27 -3.04
C ASN A 34 -9.97 -0.08 -1.52
N VAL A 35 -10.41 -1.09 -0.77
CA VAL A 35 -10.42 -1.05 0.71
C VAL A 35 -9.00 -0.96 1.23
N TRP A 36 -8.13 -1.88 0.80
CA TRP A 36 -6.77 -1.96 1.34
C TRP A 36 -5.88 -0.81 0.90
N MET A 37 -6.03 -0.29 -0.33
CA MET A 37 -5.28 0.89 -0.76
C MET A 37 -5.68 2.13 0.04
N ARG A 38 -6.97 2.33 0.35
CA ARG A 38 -7.42 3.41 1.25
C ARG A 38 -6.83 3.26 2.66
N VAL A 39 -6.74 2.04 3.18
CA VAL A 39 -6.08 1.80 4.48
C VAL A 39 -4.60 2.16 4.40
N ALA A 40 -3.89 1.80 3.32
CA ALA A 40 -2.50 2.17 3.12
C ALA A 40 -2.31 3.71 3.10
N HIS A 41 -3.16 4.44 2.40
CA HIS A 41 -3.16 5.91 2.40
C HIS A 41 -3.45 6.49 3.80
N THR A 42 -4.42 5.94 4.53
CA THR A 42 -4.70 6.36 5.91
C THR A 42 -3.49 6.14 6.82
N VAL A 43 -2.79 5.02 6.67
CA VAL A 43 -1.55 4.74 7.40
C VAL A 43 -0.45 5.75 7.05
N ALA A 44 -0.35 6.13 5.77
CA ALA A 44 0.62 7.13 5.29
C ALA A 44 0.48 8.49 5.99
N GLU A 45 -0.72 8.88 6.41
CA GLU A 45 -0.98 10.14 7.12
C GLU A 45 -0.20 10.25 8.43
N ARG A 46 0.25 9.13 9.00
CA ARG A 46 1.08 9.09 10.21
C ARG A 46 2.52 9.52 9.97
N SER A 47 2.97 9.58 8.73
CA SER A 47 4.32 10.02 8.39
C SER A 47 4.51 11.52 8.65
N TYR A 48 5.67 11.87 9.18
CA TYR A 48 6.14 13.26 9.32
C TYR A 48 6.96 13.75 8.12
N ASP A 49 7.18 12.89 7.12
CA ASP A 49 7.97 13.29 5.93
C ASP A 49 7.24 14.41 5.19
N PRO A 50 7.88 15.58 4.98
CA PRO A 50 7.25 16.70 4.30
C PRO A 50 7.12 16.52 2.79
N ARG A 51 7.85 15.53 2.21
CA ARG A 51 7.89 15.30 0.76
C ARG A 51 7.04 14.12 0.35
N TYR A 52 7.24 12.97 1.00
CA TYR A 52 6.55 11.73 0.65
C TYR A 52 6.05 11.01 1.89
N LYS A 53 4.76 11.06 2.10
CA LYS A 53 4.09 10.24 3.12
C LYS A 53 3.73 8.90 2.50
N VAL A 54 4.45 7.87 2.87
CA VAL A 54 4.26 6.52 2.35
C VAL A 54 3.64 5.63 3.42
N GLY A 55 2.64 4.87 3.03
CA GLY A 55 2.00 3.86 3.85
C GLY A 55 2.05 2.49 3.17
N THR A 56 2.25 1.47 3.97
CA THR A 56 2.32 0.08 3.55
C THR A 56 1.48 -0.78 4.47
N ILE A 57 0.72 -1.70 3.91
CA ILE A 57 0.02 -2.76 4.64
C ILE A 57 0.32 -4.12 4.02
N ILE A 58 0.33 -5.14 4.86
CA ILE A 58 0.48 -6.54 4.43
C ILE A 58 -0.76 -7.28 4.91
N VAL A 59 -1.42 -7.98 3.98
CA VAL A 59 -2.65 -8.72 4.23
C VAL A 59 -2.51 -10.17 3.78
N SER A 60 -3.40 -11.04 4.27
CA SER A 60 -3.53 -12.41 3.76
C SER A 60 -4.07 -12.43 2.34
N GLU A 61 -3.79 -13.47 1.56
CA GLU A 61 -4.23 -13.64 0.17
C GLU A 61 -5.76 -13.51 0.02
N ASP A 62 -6.50 -14.07 0.97
CA ASP A 62 -7.96 -14.02 1.02
C ASP A 62 -8.52 -12.65 1.45
N ASN A 63 -7.66 -11.67 1.70
CA ASN A 63 -7.98 -10.32 2.14
C ASN A 63 -8.69 -10.20 3.50
N THR A 64 -8.76 -11.28 4.29
CA THR A 64 -9.54 -11.27 5.54
C THR A 64 -8.74 -10.83 6.76
N GLN A 65 -7.41 -10.76 6.65
CA GLN A 65 -6.53 -10.43 7.77
C GLN A 65 -5.49 -9.37 7.39
N LEU A 66 -5.44 -8.31 8.17
CA LEU A 66 -4.30 -7.39 8.19
C LEU A 66 -3.19 -8.01 9.05
N LEU A 67 -2.05 -8.32 8.42
CA LEU A 67 -0.92 -9.00 9.07
C LEU A 67 0.11 -8.02 9.62
N SER A 68 0.34 -6.91 8.91
CA SER A 68 1.26 -5.85 9.34
C SER A 68 0.96 -4.54 8.63
N LEU A 69 1.47 -3.46 9.19
CA LEU A 69 1.41 -2.12 8.58
C LEU A 69 2.67 -1.31 8.92
N GLY A 70 2.98 -0.35 8.07
CA GLY A 70 4.11 0.57 8.26
C GLY A 70 3.89 1.90 7.55
N TYR A 71 4.53 2.93 8.04
CA TYR A 71 4.68 4.23 7.39
C TYR A 71 6.13 4.69 7.54
N ASN A 72 6.58 5.55 6.63
CA ASN A 72 7.96 6.04 6.68
C ASN A 72 8.16 7.04 7.82
N GLY A 73 9.29 6.92 8.52
CA GLY A 73 9.61 7.77 9.66
C GLY A 73 10.88 7.35 10.36
N ASN A 74 11.25 8.11 11.37
CA ASN A 74 12.43 7.83 12.18
C ASN A 74 12.17 6.63 13.13
N TYR A 75 13.22 6.18 13.81
CA TYR A 75 13.09 5.16 14.85
C TYR A 75 12.18 5.63 15.99
N LYS A 76 11.62 4.69 16.73
CA LYS A 76 10.69 4.98 17.84
C LYS A 76 11.35 5.91 18.87
N GLY A 77 10.76 7.09 19.08
CA GLY A 77 11.26 8.11 19.99
C GLY A 77 12.31 9.03 19.36
N GLY A 78 12.70 8.83 18.13
CA GLY A 78 13.60 9.71 17.40
C GLY A 78 12.94 11.03 16.95
N PRO A 79 13.75 12.00 16.49
CA PRO A 79 13.23 13.28 16.02
C PRO A 79 12.41 13.13 14.74
N ASN A 80 11.29 13.85 14.64
CA ASN A 80 10.41 13.87 13.48
C ASN A 80 10.88 14.89 12.42
N ARG A 81 12.14 14.81 12.04
CA ARG A 81 12.74 15.68 11.02
C ARG A 81 13.64 14.88 10.10
N VAL A 82 13.67 15.26 8.83
CA VAL A 82 14.57 14.69 7.83
C VAL A 82 16.04 15.01 8.18
N GLU A 83 16.93 14.08 7.89
CA GLU A 83 18.37 14.24 8.09
C GLU A 83 19.01 15.01 6.93
N SER A 84 18.42 14.95 5.74
CA SER A 84 18.87 15.62 4.53
C SER A 84 17.69 16.15 3.70
N GLU A 85 17.88 17.32 3.09
CA GLU A 85 16.93 17.90 2.12
C GLU A 85 17.05 17.25 0.72
N GLU A 86 18.08 16.47 0.49
CA GLU A 86 18.27 15.77 -0.79
C GLU A 86 17.21 14.69 -0.99
N PRO A 87 16.61 14.60 -2.20
CA PRO A 87 15.61 13.58 -2.50
C PRO A 87 16.12 12.15 -2.32
N GLY A 88 15.46 11.37 -1.49
CA GLY A 88 15.81 9.97 -1.18
C GLY A 88 16.79 9.81 -0.01
N GLU A 89 17.25 10.91 0.60
CA GLU A 89 18.21 10.90 1.72
C GLU A 89 17.60 11.44 3.03
N SER A 90 16.31 11.21 3.24
CA SER A 90 15.62 11.67 4.44
C SER A 90 16.17 11.08 5.76
N GLY A 91 16.89 9.96 5.68
CA GLY A 91 17.31 9.16 6.83
C GLY A 91 16.17 8.36 7.47
N PHE A 92 14.93 8.49 6.98
CA PHE A 92 13.80 7.76 7.51
C PHE A 92 13.82 6.29 7.11
N ILE A 93 13.38 5.44 8.02
CA ILE A 93 13.06 4.05 7.73
C ILE A 93 11.84 4.05 6.81
N HIS A 94 11.91 3.30 5.72
CA HIS A 94 10.83 3.24 4.74
C HIS A 94 9.60 2.53 5.30
N ALA A 95 8.44 2.81 4.73
CA ALA A 95 7.17 2.23 5.14
C ALA A 95 7.18 0.70 5.06
N GLU A 96 7.77 0.16 3.98
CA GLU A 96 7.92 -1.27 3.75
C GLU A 96 8.79 -1.92 4.82
N GLN A 97 9.92 -1.30 5.16
CA GLN A 97 10.82 -1.79 6.22
C GLN A 97 10.09 -1.84 7.56
N ASN A 98 9.36 -0.78 7.91
CA ASN A 98 8.57 -0.71 9.13
C ASN A 98 7.44 -1.76 9.18
N ALA A 99 6.83 -2.11 8.06
CA ALA A 99 5.85 -3.18 7.98
C ALA A 99 6.51 -4.55 8.11
N LEU A 100 7.63 -4.78 7.40
CA LEU A 100 8.34 -6.07 7.39
C LEU A 100 8.95 -6.44 8.74
N ILE A 101 9.49 -5.47 9.48
CA ILE A 101 10.05 -5.69 10.82
C ILE A 101 9.00 -6.26 11.80
N LYS A 102 7.73 -5.90 11.61
CA LYS A 102 6.62 -6.32 12.48
C LYS A 102 5.89 -7.57 11.97
N LEU A 103 6.21 -8.01 10.76
CA LEU A 103 5.58 -9.18 10.16
C LEU A 103 6.09 -10.46 10.83
N ASP A 104 5.17 -11.37 11.16
CA ASP A 104 5.55 -12.72 11.56
C ASP A 104 6.05 -13.50 10.34
N TYR A 105 7.37 -13.68 10.26
CA TYR A 105 8.02 -14.43 9.18
C TYR A 105 7.56 -15.89 9.09
N ASN A 106 7.21 -16.50 10.22
CA ASN A 106 6.77 -17.90 10.29
C ASN A 106 5.31 -18.10 9.88
N ASN A 107 4.57 -17.02 9.61
CA ASN A 107 3.20 -17.13 9.11
C ASN A 107 3.21 -17.75 7.70
N PRO A 108 2.64 -18.97 7.51
CA PRO A 108 2.70 -19.70 6.24
C PRO A 108 1.75 -19.17 5.17
N LYS A 109 0.92 -18.17 5.49
CA LYS A 109 -0.05 -17.61 4.55
C LYS A 109 0.64 -16.92 3.39
N VAL A 110 0.06 -17.07 2.20
CA VAL A 110 0.35 -16.23 1.05
C VAL A 110 0.01 -14.78 1.41
N LYS A 111 0.88 -13.86 1.06
CA LYS A 111 0.82 -12.47 1.52
C LYS A 111 0.78 -11.51 0.36
N LYS A 112 -0.06 -10.49 0.48
CA LYS A 112 -0.13 -9.35 -0.43
C LYS A 112 0.32 -8.08 0.31
N MET A 113 1.09 -7.25 -0.37
CA MET A 113 1.50 -5.94 0.13
C MET A 113 0.85 -4.84 -0.70
N TYR A 114 0.17 -3.91 -0.03
CA TYR A 114 -0.32 -2.67 -0.63
C TYR A 114 0.58 -1.53 -0.18
N ILE A 115 1.00 -0.70 -1.11
CA ILE A 115 1.91 0.41 -0.85
C ILE A 115 1.51 1.63 -1.66
N THR A 116 1.51 2.79 -1.04
CA THR A 116 1.09 4.03 -1.71
C THR A 116 2.10 4.53 -2.74
N LEU A 117 3.40 4.19 -2.59
CA LEU A 117 4.47 4.53 -3.52
C LEU A 117 5.33 3.30 -3.79
N SER A 118 5.59 2.95 -5.05
CA SER A 118 6.33 1.74 -5.40
C SER A 118 7.71 1.65 -4.71
N PRO A 119 8.17 0.43 -4.34
CA PRO A 119 9.34 0.27 -3.49
C PRO A 119 10.64 0.61 -4.22
N CYS A 120 11.60 1.14 -3.50
CA CYS A 120 12.96 1.27 -4.00
C CYS A 120 13.64 -0.11 -4.14
N SER A 121 14.79 -0.17 -4.82
CA SER A 121 15.53 -1.42 -5.04
C SER A 121 15.92 -2.15 -3.75
N HIS A 122 16.22 -1.41 -2.70
CA HIS A 122 16.57 -1.99 -1.39
C HIS A 122 15.36 -2.65 -0.72
N CYS A 123 14.24 -1.93 -0.64
CA CYS A 123 13.00 -2.46 -0.09
C CYS A 123 12.47 -3.66 -0.90
N ALA A 124 12.60 -3.62 -2.24
CA ALA A 124 12.20 -4.74 -3.09
C ALA A 124 12.92 -6.05 -2.70
N LYS A 125 14.22 -6.01 -2.44
CA LYS A 125 14.98 -7.18 -1.97
C LYS A 125 14.48 -7.70 -0.62
N MET A 126 14.15 -6.80 0.30
CA MET A 126 13.58 -7.17 1.60
C MET A 126 12.19 -7.81 1.45
N ILE A 127 11.35 -7.27 0.56
CA ILE A 127 10.02 -7.81 0.23
C ILE A 127 10.13 -9.25 -0.28
N VAL A 128 11.07 -9.52 -1.21
CA VAL A 128 11.34 -10.87 -1.71
C VAL A 128 11.74 -11.81 -0.57
N ASN A 129 12.69 -11.39 0.28
CA ASN A 129 13.18 -12.22 1.39
C ASN A 129 12.13 -12.43 2.49
N ALA A 130 11.13 -11.57 2.58
CA ALA A 130 10.01 -11.72 3.52
C ALA A 130 8.89 -12.63 2.99
N ASN A 131 9.06 -13.26 1.81
CA ASN A 131 8.07 -14.11 1.17
C ASN A 131 6.74 -13.39 0.94
N ILE A 132 6.78 -12.19 0.39
CA ILE A 132 5.61 -11.50 -0.12
C ILE A 132 5.35 -11.97 -1.55
N ASP A 133 4.14 -12.42 -1.83
CA ASP A 133 3.79 -13.06 -3.11
C ASP A 133 3.27 -12.07 -4.14
N GLU A 134 2.64 -11.00 -3.69
CA GLU A 134 2.07 -9.96 -4.54
C GLU A 134 2.29 -8.56 -3.95
N VAL A 135 2.67 -7.61 -4.80
CA VAL A 135 2.77 -6.19 -4.47
C VAL A 135 1.82 -5.39 -5.34
N ILE A 136 0.94 -4.62 -4.70
CA ILE A 136 0.03 -3.67 -5.34
C ILE A 136 0.45 -2.27 -4.92
N TYR A 137 0.85 -1.42 -5.86
CA TYR A 137 1.27 -0.05 -5.57
C TYR A 137 0.36 0.97 -6.28
N ASP A 138 0.23 2.16 -5.70
CA ASP A 138 -0.58 3.24 -6.26
C ASP A 138 0.27 4.11 -7.19
N GLU A 139 1.19 4.88 -6.65
CA GLU A 139 2.08 5.76 -7.41
C GLU A 139 3.42 5.08 -7.72
N GLU A 140 3.96 5.36 -8.90
CA GLU A 140 5.28 4.87 -9.27
C GLU A 140 6.38 5.80 -8.72
N TYR A 141 7.35 5.21 -8.01
CA TYR A 141 8.55 5.91 -7.59
C TYR A 141 9.45 6.20 -8.80
N ARG A 142 10.15 7.33 -8.77
CA ARG A 142 11.05 7.78 -9.86
C ARG A 142 12.07 6.75 -10.35
N ASP A 143 12.42 5.77 -9.52
CA ASP A 143 13.36 4.69 -9.82
C ASP A 143 12.61 3.35 -9.87
N SER A 144 12.38 2.84 -11.07
CA SER A 144 11.63 1.62 -11.32
C SER A 144 12.39 0.32 -11.01
N ARG A 145 13.69 0.38 -10.69
CA ARG A 145 14.51 -0.82 -10.40
C ARG A 145 13.93 -1.72 -9.32
N GLY A 146 13.22 -1.16 -8.35
CA GLY A 146 12.53 -1.94 -7.34
C GLY A 146 11.47 -2.86 -7.93
N LEU A 147 10.67 -2.36 -8.86
CA LEU A 147 9.64 -3.15 -9.56
C LEU A 147 10.27 -4.25 -10.42
N ASP A 148 11.39 -3.96 -11.09
CA ASP A 148 12.10 -4.95 -11.91
C ASP A 148 12.63 -6.10 -11.06
N ILE A 149 13.24 -5.82 -9.91
CA ILE A 149 13.70 -6.82 -8.94
C ILE A 149 12.55 -7.72 -8.49
N LEU A 150 11.39 -7.16 -8.15
CA LEU A 150 10.22 -7.94 -7.74
C LEU A 150 9.76 -8.88 -8.84
N ARG A 151 9.67 -8.39 -10.09
CA ARG A 151 9.25 -9.20 -11.25
C ARG A 151 10.26 -10.31 -11.55
N GLU A 152 11.56 -10.00 -11.55
CA GLU A 152 12.62 -10.99 -11.75
C GLU A 152 12.62 -12.09 -10.67
N ALA A 153 12.28 -11.75 -9.43
CA ALA A 153 12.14 -12.69 -8.33
C ALA A 153 10.83 -13.51 -8.34
N GLY A 154 9.93 -13.25 -9.30
CA GLY A 154 8.67 -13.95 -9.43
C GLY A 154 7.54 -13.40 -8.53
N VAL A 155 7.72 -12.25 -7.90
CA VAL A 155 6.67 -11.55 -7.17
C VAL A 155 5.67 -10.94 -8.16
N LYS A 156 4.41 -11.17 -7.96
CA LYS A 156 3.36 -10.55 -8.79
C LYS A 156 3.28 -9.06 -8.48
N VAL A 157 3.36 -8.22 -9.51
CA VAL A 157 3.40 -6.76 -9.37
C VAL A 157 2.27 -6.13 -10.18
N ASN A 158 1.41 -5.39 -9.50
CA ASN A 158 0.29 -4.70 -10.11
C ASN A 158 0.25 -3.23 -9.68
N GLN A 159 -0.03 -2.34 -10.63
CA GLN A 159 -0.37 -0.98 -10.26
C GLN A 159 -1.86 -0.91 -9.93
N TYR A 160 -2.19 -0.24 -8.83
CA TYR A 160 -3.56 0.02 -8.45
C TYR A 160 -4.21 0.98 -9.46
N SER A 161 -5.38 0.61 -9.92
CA SER A 161 -6.27 1.50 -10.67
C SER A 161 -7.63 1.44 -10.01
N VAL A 162 -8.25 2.57 -9.80
CA VAL A 162 -9.64 2.64 -9.37
C VAL A 162 -10.48 2.03 -10.49
N SER A 163 -10.94 0.83 -10.27
CA SER A 163 -11.87 0.13 -11.17
C SER A 163 -13.32 0.50 -10.84
#